data_f11305481061d3bac5b11587e96af4e9
#
_entry.id   f11305481061d3bac5b11587e96af4e9
#
_cell.length_a   1.000
_cell.length_b   1.000
_cell.length_c   1.000
_cell.angle_alpha   90.00
_cell.angle_beta   90.00
_cell.angle_gamma   90.00
#
_symmetry.space_group_name_H-M   'P 1'
#
loop_
_entity.id
_entity.type
_entity.pdbx_description
1 polymer ?
#
loop_
_entity_poly.entity_id
_entity_poly.type
_entity_poly.pdbx_seq_one_letter_code
_entity_poly.pdbx_strand_id
1 'polypeptide(L)'
;MIAIGSDHGGFALKQALMAHLDRRGLAYKDFGTYSEASCDYPVYAKAVANAVVSGACERGIIICGTGIGVSITANKIPGIRAALCGDCFSAEATRLHNDANVLCMGARVVGEGLAFKIADTFLDTPFSNDERHIRRISMIEG
;
A
#
# COMPACT_ATOMS: atom_id res chain seq x y z
N MET A 1 11.89 4.46 -4.09
CA MET A 1 10.77 5.44 -4.07
C MET A 1 9.45 4.73 -3.77
N ILE A 2 8.63 5.32 -2.93
CA ILE A 2 7.33 4.81 -2.54
C ILE A 2 6.25 5.52 -3.37
N ALA A 3 5.35 4.76 -4.01
CA ALA A 3 4.17 5.33 -4.63
C ALA A 3 3.06 5.44 -3.59
N ILE A 4 2.46 6.61 -3.42
CA ILE A 4 1.36 6.79 -2.48
C ILE A 4 0.15 7.41 -3.18
N GLY A 5 -1.03 6.91 -2.89
CA GLY A 5 -2.27 7.41 -3.46
C GLY A 5 -3.46 7.17 -2.54
N SER A 6 -4.52 7.91 -2.78
CA SER A 6 -5.78 7.76 -2.06
C SER A 6 -6.94 8.30 -2.88
N ASP A 7 -8.15 7.94 -2.49
CA ASP A 7 -9.34 8.67 -2.90
C ASP A 7 -9.61 9.83 -1.90
N HIS A 8 -10.76 10.48 -2.04
CA HIS A 8 -11.16 11.58 -1.15
C HIS A 8 -11.29 11.14 0.31
N GLY A 9 -11.75 9.91 0.57
CA GLY A 9 -11.89 9.36 1.92
C GLY A 9 -10.55 9.10 2.61
N GLY A 10 -9.50 8.83 1.83
CA GLY A 10 -8.16 8.59 2.35
C GLY A 10 -7.23 9.81 2.26
N PHE A 11 -7.70 10.93 1.73
CA PHE A 11 -6.85 12.09 1.46
C PHE A 11 -6.15 12.63 2.72
N ALA A 12 -6.89 12.85 3.80
CA ALA A 12 -6.32 13.39 5.04
C ALA A 12 -5.25 12.46 5.62
N LEU A 13 -5.51 11.15 5.64
CA LEU A 13 -4.54 10.18 6.12
C LEU A 13 -3.32 10.09 5.20
N LYS A 14 -3.52 10.19 3.88
CA LYS A 14 -2.40 10.25 2.93
C LYS A 14 -1.49 11.44 3.23
N GLN A 15 -2.07 12.62 3.46
CA GLN A 15 -1.28 13.82 3.79
C GLN A 15 -0.46 13.63 5.07
N ALA A 16 -1.10 13.08 6.11
CA ALA A 16 -0.41 12.78 7.38
C ALA A 16 0.71 11.76 7.19
N LEU A 17 0.48 10.72 6.39
CA LEU A 17 1.48 9.69 6.11
C LEU A 17 2.65 10.25 5.30
N MET A 18 2.39 11.11 4.31
CA MET A 18 3.47 11.77 3.56
C MET A 18 4.36 12.60 4.49
N ALA A 19 3.76 13.33 5.44
CA ALA A 19 4.54 14.06 6.44
C ALA A 19 5.37 13.12 7.32
N HIS A 20 4.82 11.96 7.67
CA HIS A 20 5.56 10.93 8.41
C HIS A 20 6.75 10.38 7.60
N LEU A 21 6.56 10.11 6.30
CA LEU A 21 7.63 9.67 5.41
C LEU A 21 8.72 10.75 5.28
N ASP A 22 8.33 12.02 5.20
CA ASP A 22 9.28 13.15 5.20
C ASP A 22 10.14 13.14 6.45
N ARG A 23 9.54 12.94 7.63
CA ARG A 23 10.28 12.87 8.90
C ARG A 23 11.26 11.70 8.94
N ARG A 24 10.94 10.59 8.26
CA ARG A 24 11.85 9.45 8.11
C ARG A 24 12.89 9.61 7.00
N GLY A 25 12.81 10.66 6.22
CA GLY A 25 13.71 10.88 5.08
C GLY A 25 13.47 9.90 3.94
N LEU A 26 12.28 9.34 3.82
CA LEU A 26 11.93 8.39 2.75
C LEU A 26 11.33 9.11 1.54
N ALA A 27 11.87 8.82 0.36
CA ALA A 27 11.37 9.39 -0.89
C ALA A 27 10.05 8.74 -1.31
N TYR A 28 9.10 9.55 -1.71
CA TYR A 28 7.81 9.09 -2.24
C TYR A 28 7.35 9.97 -3.39
N LYS A 29 6.39 9.46 -4.14
CA LYS A 29 5.66 10.24 -5.16
C LYS A 29 4.17 10.11 -4.90
N ASP A 30 3.49 11.26 -4.84
CA ASP A 30 2.04 11.34 -4.66
C ASP A 30 1.34 11.20 -6.02
N PHE A 31 0.53 10.16 -6.15
CA PHE A 31 -0.26 9.87 -7.36
C PHE A 31 -1.72 10.34 -7.24
N GLY A 32 -2.04 11.14 -6.22
CA GLY A 32 -3.37 11.68 -6.00
C GLY A 32 -4.23 10.77 -5.08
N THR A 33 -5.48 11.18 -4.80
CA THR A 33 -6.08 12.46 -5.21
C THR A 33 -5.43 13.65 -4.49
N TYR A 34 -5.81 14.86 -4.91
CA TYR A 34 -5.16 16.08 -4.41
C TYR A 34 -6.12 17.01 -3.66
N SER A 35 -7.32 16.51 -3.35
CA SER A 35 -8.33 17.24 -2.59
C SER A 35 -9.31 16.28 -1.93
N GLU A 36 -10.23 16.82 -1.12
CA GLU A 36 -11.30 16.05 -0.49
C GLU A 36 -12.56 15.95 -1.35
N ALA A 37 -12.53 16.49 -2.58
CA ALA A 37 -13.64 16.40 -3.51
C ALA A 37 -13.85 14.94 -3.92
N SER A 38 -15.11 14.50 -3.97
CA SER A 38 -15.48 13.13 -4.33
C SER A 38 -14.83 12.69 -5.64
N CYS A 39 -14.25 11.51 -5.64
CA CYS A 39 -13.58 10.93 -6.79
C CYS A 39 -13.68 9.41 -6.76
N ASP A 40 -13.26 8.77 -7.84
CA ASP A 40 -13.34 7.33 -8.00
C ASP A 40 -12.01 6.65 -7.61
N TYR A 41 -12.04 5.87 -6.54
CA TYR A 41 -10.83 5.25 -5.97
C TYR A 41 -10.06 4.36 -6.95
N PRO A 42 -10.67 3.65 -7.92
CA PRO A 42 -9.90 2.79 -8.84
C PRO A 42 -8.88 3.55 -9.69
N VAL A 43 -9.13 4.80 -10.01
CA VAL A 43 -8.19 5.64 -10.77
C VAL A 43 -6.86 5.74 -10.02
N TYR A 44 -6.91 6.02 -8.74
CA TYR A 44 -5.71 6.23 -7.92
C TYR A 44 -5.05 4.91 -7.53
N ALA A 45 -5.84 3.87 -7.29
CA ALA A 45 -5.31 2.53 -7.03
C ALA A 45 -4.51 2.01 -8.23
N LYS A 46 -5.04 2.18 -9.45
CA LYS A 46 -4.34 1.80 -10.68
C LYS A 46 -3.07 2.62 -10.90
N ALA A 47 -3.11 3.92 -10.61
CA ALA A 47 -1.93 4.77 -10.78
C ALA A 47 -0.78 4.30 -9.90
N VAL A 48 -1.03 4.00 -8.63
CA VAL A 48 -0.02 3.47 -7.70
C VAL A 48 0.46 2.09 -8.15
N ALA A 49 -0.46 1.19 -8.46
CA ALA A 49 -0.11 -0.18 -8.86
C ALA A 49 0.74 -0.19 -10.14
N ASN A 50 0.39 0.61 -11.13
CA ASN A 50 1.18 0.74 -12.35
C ASN A 50 2.58 1.29 -12.10
N ALA A 51 2.74 2.25 -11.18
CA ALA A 51 4.05 2.75 -10.79
C ALA A 51 4.93 1.66 -10.17
N VAL A 52 4.32 0.73 -9.43
CA VAL A 52 5.04 -0.39 -8.81
C VAL A 52 5.44 -1.44 -9.86
N VAL A 53 4.51 -1.91 -10.70
CA VAL A 53 4.83 -2.95 -11.69
C VAL A 53 5.76 -2.47 -12.79
N SER A 54 5.76 -1.17 -13.10
CA SER A 54 6.69 -0.59 -14.08
C SER A 54 8.12 -0.47 -13.56
N GLY A 55 8.33 -0.64 -12.26
CA GLY A 55 9.62 -0.44 -11.60
C GLY A 55 9.94 1.01 -11.26
N ALA A 56 9.05 1.95 -11.54
CA ALA A 56 9.25 3.35 -11.17
C ALA A 56 9.29 3.54 -9.65
N CYS A 57 8.53 2.72 -8.92
CA CYS A 57 8.51 2.69 -7.46
C CYS A 57 8.64 1.24 -6.98
N GLU A 58 9.29 1.05 -5.82
CA GLU A 58 9.51 -0.29 -5.25
C GLU A 58 8.31 -0.81 -4.49
N ARG A 59 7.59 0.08 -3.83
CA ARG A 59 6.44 -0.21 -2.97
C ARG A 59 5.35 0.80 -3.23
N GLY A 60 4.12 0.39 -2.97
CA GLY A 60 2.96 1.26 -3.03
C GLY A 60 2.18 1.27 -1.74
N ILE A 61 1.54 2.39 -1.44
CA ILE A 61 0.60 2.54 -0.34
C ILE A 61 -0.65 3.22 -0.89
N ILE A 62 -1.81 2.60 -0.70
CA ILE A 62 -3.08 3.12 -1.18
C ILE A 62 -4.08 3.18 -0.02
N ILE A 63 -4.76 4.31 0.12
CA ILE A 63 -5.69 4.56 1.21
C ILE A 63 -7.06 4.97 0.64
N CYS A 64 -8.11 4.32 1.11
CA CYS A 64 -9.49 4.78 0.90
C CYS A 64 -10.24 4.73 2.23
N GLY A 65 -11.56 4.77 2.23
CA GLY A 65 -12.32 4.72 3.47
C GLY A 65 -12.13 3.42 4.24
N THR A 66 -12.12 2.28 3.55
CA THR A 66 -11.97 0.95 4.14
C THR A 66 -10.66 0.24 3.74
N GLY A 67 -10.01 0.67 2.68
CA GLY A 67 -8.88 -0.03 2.07
C GLY A 67 -9.29 -1.21 1.19
N ILE A 68 -10.56 -1.59 1.19
CA ILE A 68 -11.05 -2.80 0.50
C ILE A 68 -11.07 -2.60 -1.01
N GLY A 69 -11.76 -1.55 -1.48
CA GLY A 69 -11.92 -1.31 -2.92
C GLY A 69 -10.60 -1.08 -3.63
N VAL A 70 -9.68 -0.36 -2.99
CA VAL A 70 -8.35 -0.11 -3.56
C VAL A 70 -7.51 -1.39 -3.61
N SER A 71 -7.65 -2.28 -2.62
CA SER A 71 -6.94 -3.57 -2.63
C SER A 71 -7.45 -4.50 -3.73
N ILE A 72 -8.77 -4.56 -3.92
CA ILE A 72 -9.38 -5.34 -4.99
C ILE A 72 -8.89 -4.84 -6.35
N THR A 73 -8.91 -3.52 -6.54
CA THR A 73 -8.47 -2.89 -7.79
C THR A 73 -7.00 -3.17 -8.08
N ALA A 74 -6.14 -2.94 -7.11
CA ALA A 74 -4.69 -3.14 -7.28
C ALA A 74 -4.38 -4.59 -7.63
N ASN A 75 -5.03 -5.55 -6.98
CA ASN A 75 -4.81 -6.98 -7.22
C ASN A 75 -5.31 -7.47 -8.59
N LYS A 76 -6.03 -6.66 -9.36
CA LYS A 76 -6.37 -6.99 -10.75
C LYS A 76 -5.21 -6.75 -11.72
N ILE A 77 -4.16 -6.06 -11.29
CA ILE A 77 -3.00 -5.77 -12.13
C ILE A 77 -1.98 -6.88 -11.93
N PRO A 78 -1.60 -7.61 -13.00
CA PRO A 78 -0.58 -8.66 -12.90
C PRO A 78 0.72 -8.14 -12.29
N GLY A 79 1.28 -8.91 -11.36
CA GLY A 79 2.50 -8.53 -10.64
C GLY A 79 2.25 -7.76 -9.35
N ILE A 80 1.02 -7.36 -9.06
CA ILE A 80 0.66 -6.73 -7.78
C ILE A 80 0.18 -7.79 -6.79
N ARG A 81 0.73 -7.73 -5.59
CA ARG A 81 0.23 -8.40 -4.41
C ARG A 81 -0.05 -7.33 -3.37
N ALA A 82 -1.28 -6.85 -3.37
CA ALA A 82 -1.74 -5.81 -2.46
C ALA A 82 -2.37 -6.44 -1.22
N ALA A 83 -1.93 -5.99 -0.06
CA ALA A 83 -2.42 -6.47 1.22
C ALA A 83 -3.20 -5.39 1.95
N LEU A 84 -4.45 -5.69 2.28
CA LEU A 84 -5.26 -4.86 3.16
C LEU A 84 -4.86 -5.16 4.61
N CYS A 85 -4.21 -4.21 5.28
CA CYS A 85 -3.74 -4.40 6.64
C CYS A 85 -4.36 -3.35 7.58
N GLY A 86 -4.96 -3.83 8.66
CA GLY A 86 -5.49 -3.01 9.74
C GLY A 86 -4.71 -3.17 11.05
N ASP A 87 -3.60 -3.90 11.02
CA ASP A 87 -2.75 -4.18 12.19
C ASP A 87 -1.30 -4.42 11.76
N CYS A 88 -0.37 -4.34 12.71
CA CYS A 88 1.04 -4.50 12.44
C CYS A 88 1.44 -5.96 12.19
N PHE A 89 0.76 -6.91 12.81
CA PHE A 89 1.05 -8.33 12.59
C PHE A 89 0.79 -8.71 11.12
N SER A 90 -0.35 -8.30 10.57
CA SER A 90 -0.67 -8.57 9.17
C SER A 90 0.31 -7.90 8.22
N ALA A 91 0.74 -6.67 8.52
CA ALA A 91 1.72 -5.94 7.71
C ALA A 91 3.08 -6.65 7.69
N GLU A 92 3.54 -7.14 8.84
CA GLU A 92 4.77 -7.92 8.92
C GLU A 92 4.63 -9.26 8.19
N ALA A 93 3.55 -9.99 8.47
CA ALA A 93 3.34 -11.31 7.89
C ALA A 93 3.22 -11.26 6.36
N THR A 94 2.52 -10.28 5.80
CA THR A 94 2.38 -10.17 4.35
C THR A 94 3.71 -9.84 3.66
N ARG A 95 4.62 -9.14 4.34
CA ARG A 95 5.97 -8.94 3.84
C ARG A 95 6.78 -10.24 3.89
N LEU A 96 6.81 -10.86 5.07
CA LEU A 96 7.58 -12.09 5.28
C LEU A 96 7.09 -13.26 4.40
N HIS A 97 5.79 -13.38 4.21
CA HIS A 97 5.17 -14.56 3.58
C HIS A 97 4.77 -14.34 2.12
N ASN A 98 4.24 -13.17 1.80
CA ASN A 98 3.63 -12.91 0.50
C ASN A 98 4.48 -11.98 -0.38
N ASP A 99 5.54 -11.42 0.16
CA ASP A 99 6.32 -10.37 -0.50
C ASP A 99 5.40 -9.31 -1.13
N ALA A 100 4.37 -8.91 -0.37
CA ALA A 100 3.40 -7.93 -0.85
C ALA A 100 4.11 -6.63 -1.21
N ASN A 101 3.78 -6.08 -2.37
CA ASN A 101 4.40 -4.86 -2.88
C ASN A 101 3.51 -3.62 -2.77
N VAL A 102 2.27 -3.79 -2.37
CA VAL A 102 1.33 -2.69 -2.13
C VAL A 102 0.62 -2.91 -0.79
N LEU A 103 0.63 -1.88 0.04
CA LEU A 103 -0.12 -1.83 1.29
C LEU A 103 -1.40 -1.04 1.06
N CYS A 104 -2.54 -1.56 1.50
CA CYS A 104 -3.80 -0.85 1.49
C CYS A 104 -4.32 -0.66 2.91
N MET A 105 -4.83 0.52 3.21
CA MET A 105 -5.38 0.86 4.53
C MET A 105 -6.70 1.61 4.40
N GLY A 106 -7.53 1.49 5.42
CA GLY A 106 -8.79 2.21 5.52
C GLY A 106 -8.70 3.38 6.51
N ALA A 107 -8.86 4.60 6.02
CA ALA A 107 -8.78 5.80 6.86
C ALA A 107 -9.89 5.88 7.92
N ARG A 108 -11.02 5.21 7.68
CA ARG A 108 -12.13 5.11 8.64
C ARG A 108 -11.97 3.93 9.60
N VAL A 109 -10.96 3.09 9.39
CA VAL A 109 -10.74 1.86 10.17
C VAL A 109 -9.57 2.03 11.12
N VAL A 110 -8.46 2.63 10.64
CA VAL A 110 -7.25 2.81 11.44
C VAL A 110 -7.04 4.27 11.77
N GLY A 111 -6.64 4.54 13.02
CA GLY A 111 -6.22 5.87 13.43
C GLY A 111 -4.83 6.19 12.89
N GLU A 112 -4.48 7.47 12.92
CA GLU A 112 -3.24 7.99 12.34
C GLU A 112 -1.99 7.32 12.92
N GLY A 113 -1.91 7.20 14.26
CA GLY A 113 -0.77 6.58 14.91
C GLY A 113 -0.57 5.13 14.52
N LEU A 114 -1.66 4.36 14.46
CA LEU A 114 -1.61 2.96 14.03
C LEU A 114 -1.24 2.86 12.55
N ALA A 115 -1.78 3.74 11.70
CA ALA A 115 -1.46 3.77 10.27
C ALA A 115 0.03 3.97 10.03
N PHE A 116 0.68 4.84 10.80
CA PHE A 116 2.11 5.05 10.72
C PHE A 116 2.90 3.79 11.09
N LYS A 117 2.50 3.09 12.16
CA LYS A 117 3.15 1.85 12.57
C LYS A 117 2.96 0.73 11.54
N ILE A 118 1.77 0.63 10.96
CA ILE A 118 1.48 -0.35 9.90
C ILE A 118 2.37 -0.06 8.68
N ALA A 119 2.43 1.19 8.25
CA ALA A 119 3.26 1.61 7.12
C ALA A 119 4.75 1.35 7.38
N ASP A 120 5.24 1.72 8.56
CA ASP A 120 6.64 1.48 8.93
C ASP A 120 6.97 -0.01 8.94
N THR A 121 6.11 -0.82 9.52
CA THR A 121 6.27 -2.28 9.55
C THR A 121 6.32 -2.85 8.14
N PHE A 122 5.41 -2.42 7.27
CA PHE A 122 5.37 -2.85 5.87
C PHE A 122 6.64 -2.44 5.10
N LEU A 123 7.09 -1.21 5.27
CA LEU A 123 8.25 -0.68 4.55
C LEU A 123 9.57 -1.28 5.04
N ASP A 124 9.66 -1.58 6.34
CA ASP A 124 10.91 -2.00 6.97
C ASP A 124 11.09 -3.52 7.04
N THR A 125 10.05 -4.30 6.77
CA THR A 125 10.12 -5.78 6.84
C THR A 125 10.54 -6.35 5.48
N PRO A 126 11.67 -7.08 5.41
CA PRO A 126 12.09 -7.74 4.18
C PRO A 126 11.28 -9.02 3.93
N PHE A 127 11.34 -9.55 2.72
CA PHE A 127 10.82 -10.88 2.44
C PHE A 127 11.71 -11.95 3.09
N SER A 128 11.08 -13.03 3.60
CA SER A 128 11.80 -14.11 4.29
C SER A 128 12.72 -14.91 3.39
N ASN A 129 12.43 -14.95 2.09
CA ASN A 129 13.10 -15.82 1.10
C ASN A 129 12.99 -17.33 1.43
N ASP A 130 12.03 -17.69 2.27
CA ASP A 130 11.74 -19.10 2.58
C ASP A 130 11.19 -19.81 1.34
N GLU A 131 11.71 -20.98 1.01
CA GLU A 131 11.34 -21.73 -0.19
C GLU A 131 9.85 -22.00 -0.31
N ARG A 132 9.18 -22.31 0.81
CA ARG A 132 7.73 -22.55 0.80
C ARG A 132 6.95 -21.30 0.45
N HIS A 133 7.42 -20.11 0.86
CA HIS A 133 6.78 -18.83 0.52
C HIS A 133 7.04 -18.46 -0.94
N ILE A 134 8.24 -18.67 -1.44
CA ILE A 134 8.58 -18.48 -2.85
C ILE A 134 7.67 -19.34 -3.71
N ARG A 135 7.51 -20.62 -3.37
CA ARG A 135 6.63 -21.57 -4.08
C ARG A 135 5.18 -21.09 -4.09
N ARG A 136 4.66 -20.68 -2.93
CA ARG A 136 3.26 -20.23 -2.82
C ARG A 136 3.02 -18.94 -3.60
N ILE A 137 3.94 -17.99 -3.58
CA ILE A 137 3.85 -16.77 -4.37
C ILE A 137 3.82 -17.12 -5.86
N SER A 138 4.67 -18.03 -6.31
CA SER A 138 4.67 -18.46 -7.71
C SER A 138 3.32 -19.06 -8.12
N MET A 139 2.64 -19.76 -7.22
CA MET A 139 1.29 -20.29 -7.45
C MET A 139 0.23 -19.18 -7.50
N ILE A 140 0.41 -18.10 -6.75
CA ILE A 140 -0.46 -16.91 -6.82
C ILE A 140 -0.31 -16.24 -8.19
N GLU A 141 0.91 -16.09 -8.64
CA GLU A 141 1.19 -15.40 -9.91
C GLU A 141 0.82 -16.24 -11.15
N GLY A 142 0.72 -17.54 -11.01
CA GLY A 142 0.29 -18.45 -12.07
C GLY A 142 1.44 -19.11 -12.82
#